data_6d0b773bda71d266d0b1df647e033a7a
#
_entry.id   6d0b773bda71d266d0b1df647e033a7a
#
_cell.length_a   1.000
_cell.length_b   1.000
_cell.length_c   1.000
_cell.angle_alpha   90.00
_cell.angle_beta   90.00
_cell.angle_gamma   90.00
#
_symmetry.space_group_name_H-M   'P 1'
#
loop_
_entity.id
_entity.type
_entity.pdbx_description
1 polymer ?
#
loop_
_entity_poly.entity_id
_entity_poly.type
_entity_poly.pdbx_seq_one_letter_code
_entity_poly.pdbx_strand_id
1 'polypeptide(L)'
;MRVLQVSSEATPFAKTGGLADVAGALPDSLGRAGCDCTLVVPAYREVFEKNLPIQKTNIQFSVPVGKRTLEAIVYSCSLPNQNHKVFLVGNKHCFDRDTLYGGAEDYTDNAERFIFFSRAVMELAARQPDPFDIIHCHDWQTSLVPAYQKLLYKSWPTLSEARSILTIHNVGYQGMFWHWDMLLTGFHWKYFNWRQLEFYGQLNMLKAGIVFADQITTVSPTYAEEIQAAPGGCGLEGVLQERASDLTGIVNGIDTKLWNPKADEFIPCHYGIDTVSYTHLPLPTKRIV
;
A
#
# COMPACT_ATOMS: atom_id res chain seq x y z
N MET A 1 8.54 -12.23 -14.63
CA MET A 1 8.85 -11.15 -13.68
C MET A 1 8.07 -11.42 -12.40
N ARG A 2 8.76 -11.44 -11.26
CA ARG A 2 8.16 -11.65 -9.93
C ARG A 2 7.95 -10.33 -9.21
N VAL A 3 6.73 -10.07 -8.80
CA VAL A 3 6.32 -8.80 -8.18
C VAL A 3 5.84 -9.05 -6.76
N LEU A 4 6.44 -8.37 -5.79
CA LEU A 4 5.94 -8.26 -4.42
C LEU A 4 5.13 -6.98 -4.30
N GLN A 5 3.82 -7.09 -4.24
CA GLN A 5 2.95 -5.94 -4.00
C GLN A 5 2.69 -5.79 -2.50
N VAL A 6 2.92 -4.61 -1.97
CA VAL A 6 2.82 -4.30 -0.54
C VAL A 6 1.80 -3.18 -0.35
N SER A 7 0.75 -3.45 0.39
CA SER A 7 -0.31 -2.47 0.67
C SER A 7 -0.80 -2.58 2.10
N SER A 8 -1.27 -1.48 2.66
CA SER A 8 -1.95 -1.49 3.96
C SER A 8 -3.40 -1.97 3.85
N GLU A 9 -3.98 -1.91 2.66
CA GLU A 9 -5.35 -2.33 2.36
C GLU A 9 -5.37 -3.11 1.06
N ALA A 10 -6.26 -4.08 0.96
CA ALA A 10 -6.62 -4.76 -0.28
C ALA A 10 -7.96 -5.49 -0.12
N THR A 11 -8.87 -5.35 -1.06
CA THR A 11 -10.09 -6.18 -1.11
C THR A 11 -9.74 -7.64 -1.41
N PRO A 12 -10.40 -8.61 -0.75
CA PRO A 12 -11.49 -8.48 0.22
C PRO A 12 -11.02 -8.38 1.68
N PHE A 13 -9.71 -8.26 1.96
CA PHE A 13 -9.12 -8.37 3.29
C PHE A 13 -9.47 -7.18 4.17
N ALA A 14 -9.07 -5.99 3.78
CA ALA A 14 -9.28 -4.75 4.51
C ALA A 14 -9.53 -3.59 3.54
N LYS A 15 -10.48 -2.69 3.87
CA LYS A 15 -10.83 -1.58 3.00
C LYS A 15 -11.35 -0.39 3.81
N THR A 16 -10.74 0.78 3.56
CA THR A 16 -11.28 2.09 3.97
C THR A 16 -11.53 3.00 2.77
N GLY A 17 -10.82 2.81 1.68
CA GLY A 17 -10.88 3.67 0.50
C GLY A 17 -10.59 2.95 -0.82
N GLY A 18 -10.35 3.74 -1.87
CA GLY A 18 -10.07 3.24 -3.23
C GLY A 18 -8.73 2.50 -3.37
N LEU A 19 -7.78 2.74 -2.46
CA LEU A 19 -6.52 1.99 -2.40
C LEU A 19 -6.78 0.48 -2.36
N ALA A 20 -7.73 0.03 -1.53
CA ALA A 20 -8.04 -1.38 -1.35
C ALA A 20 -8.53 -2.05 -2.64
N ASP A 21 -9.32 -1.33 -3.45
CA ASP A 21 -9.83 -1.85 -4.73
C ASP A 21 -8.69 -2.04 -5.73
N VAL A 22 -7.81 -1.05 -5.83
CA VAL A 22 -6.63 -1.13 -6.72
C VAL A 22 -5.69 -2.24 -6.26
N ALA A 23 -5.34 -2.27 -4.97
CA ALA A 23 -4.40 -3.24 -4.43
C ALA A 23 -4.94 -4.68 -4.50
N GLY A 24 -6.26 -4.86 -4.41
CA GLY A 24 -6.91 -6.15 -4.55
C GLY A 24 -6.98 -6.66 -5.99
N ALA A 25 -7.17 -5.76 -6.97
CA ALA A 25 -7.36 -6.13 -8.38
C ALA A 25 -6.06 -6.20 -9.19
N LEU A 26 -5.05 -5.41 -8.82
CA LEU A 26 -3.80 -5.27 -9.56
C LEU A 26 -3.00 -6.58 -9.70
N PRO A 27 -2.87 -7.44 -8.66
CA PRO A 27 -2.10 -8.68 -8.77
C PRO A 27 -2.64 -9.61 -9.85
N ASP A 28 -3.96 -9.75 -9.96
CA ASP A 28 -4.59 -10.59 -11.00
C ASP A 28 -4.40 -9.99 -12.40
N SER A 29 -4.42 -8.67 -12.51
CA SER A 29 -4.20 -7.97 -13.78
C SER A 29 -2.75 -8.13 -14.25
N LEU A 30 -1.78 -8.00 -13.35
CA LEU A 30 -0.38 -8.28 -13.62
C LEU A 30 -0.14 -9.77 -13.93
N GLY A 31 -0.86 -10.66 -13.25
CA GLY A 31 -0.83 -12.11 -13.53
C GLY A 31 -1.27 -12.43 -14.95
N ARG A 32 -2.36 -11.79 -15.44
CA ARG A 32 -2.78 -11.89 -16.84
C ARG A 32 -1.75 -11.33 -17.83
N ALA A 33 -0.94 -10.38 -17.40
CA ALA A 33 0.17 -9.82 -18.18
C ALA A 33 1.47 -10.65 -18.07
N GLY A 34 1.43 -11.82 -17.41
CA GLY A 34 2.57 -12.75 -17.31
C GLY A 34 3.50 -12.50 -16.11
N CYS A 35 3.07 -11.76 -15.10
CA CYS A 35 3.83 -11.58 -13.86
C CYS A 35 3.43 -12.63 -12.80
N ASP A 36 4.39 -13.09 -12.01
CA ASP A 36 4.16 -13.87 -10.78
C ASP A 36 4.02 -12.89 -9.61
N CYS A 37 2.79 -12.64 -9.17
CA CYS A 37 2.51 -11.64 -8.14
C CYS A 37 2.31 -12.29 -6.77
N THR A 38 2.86 -11.64 -5.75
CA THR A 38 2.60 -11.92 -4.34
C THR A 38 2.12 -10.65 -3.67
N LEU A 39 0.91 -10.65 -3.11
CA LEU A 39 0.36 -9.56 -2.34
C LEU A 39 0.69 -9.74 -0.86
N VAL A 40 1.13 -8.67 -0.20
CA VAL A 40 1.36 -8.64 1.26
C VAL A 40 0.56 -7.51 1.88
N VAL A 41 -0.26 -7.85 2.87
CA VAL A 41 -1.08 -6.90 3.64
C VAL A 41 -0.97 -7.19 5.14
N PRO A 42 -1.28 -6.24 6.03
CA PRO A 42 -1.38 -6.54 7.46
C PRO A 42 -2.53 -7.51 7.77
N ALA A 43 -2.33 -8.39 8.73
CA ALA A 43 -3.36 -9.27 9.26
C ALA A 43 -4.18 -8.56 10.33
N TYR A 44 -5.02 -7.61 9.92
CA TYR A 44 -5.93 -6.90 10.82
C TYR A 44 -6.96 -7.85 11.45
N ARG A 45 -7.54 -7.46 12.61
CA ARG A 45 -8.60 -8.22 13.30
C ARG A 45 -9.73 -8.59 12.35
N GLU A 46 -10.26 -7.59 11.62
CA GLU A 46 -11.41 -7.76 10.72
C GLU A 46 -11.19 -8.84 9.64
N VAL A 47 -9.93 -9.13 9.27
CA VAL A 47 -9.63 -10.16 8.26
C VAL A 47 -10.02 -11.55 8.77
N PHE A 48 -9.83 -11.80 10.07
CA PHE A 48 -10.20 -13.08 10.72
C PHE A 48 -11.69 -13.20 11.03
N GLU A 49 -12.42 -12.09 11.03
CA GLU A 49 -13.87 -12.06 11.21
C GLU A 49 -14.62 -12.32 9.89
N LYS A 50 -13.92 -12.18 8.75
CA LYS A 50 -14.45 -12.51 7.43
C LYS A 50 -14.30 -14.03 7.16
N ASN A 51 -15.25 -14.61 6.46
CA ASN A 51 -15.20 -16.04 6.11
C ASN A 51 -14.22 -16.27 4.94
N LEU A 52 -12.93 -16.00 5.18
CA LEU A 52 -11.85 -16.17 4.20
C LEU A 52 -11.01 -17.42 4.54
N PRO A 53 -10.48 -18.15 3.54
CA PRO A 53 -9.68 -19.35 3.74
C PRO A 53 -8.24 -19.02 4.19
N ILE A 54 -8.12 -18.40 5.37
CA ILE A 54 -6.85 -17.98 5.96
C ILE A 54 -6.23 -19.13 6.72
N GLN A 55 -4.96 -19.37 6.46
CA GLN A 55 -4.17 -20.40 7.12
C GLN A 55 -2.90 -19.81 7.71
N LYS A 56 -2.59 -20.18 8.95
CA LYS A 56 -1.30 -19.86 9.56
C LYS A 56 -0.21 -20.67 8.87
N THR A 57 0.83 -19.99 8.40
CA THR A 57 2.01 -20.63 7.80
C THR A 57 3.02 -21.03 8.89
N ASN A 58 4.10 -21.73 8.47
CA ASN A 58 5.26 -21.99 9.34
C ASN A 58 6.25 -20.81 9.35
N ILE A 59 5.94 -19.70 8.68
CA ILE A 59 6.82 -18.53 8.60
C ILE A 59 6.54 -17.64 9.80
N GLN A 60 7.55 -17.52 10.65
CA GLN A 60 7.53 -16.68 11.84
C GLN A 60 8.95 -16.14 12.06
N PHE A 61 9.07 -14.86 12.37
CA PHE A 61 10.37 -14.22 12.57
C PHE A 61 10.29 -12.97 13.43
N SER A 62 11.42 -12.61 13.98
CA SER A 62 11.58 -11.41 14.81
C SER A 62 11.86 -10.19 13.96
N VAL A 63 11.20 -9.08 14.25
CA VAL A 63 11.34 -7.78 13.57
C VAL A 63 11.81 -6.74 14.60
N PRO A 64 13.01 -6.17 14.44
CA PRO A 64 13.46 -5.10 15.31
C PRO A 64 12.66 -3.80 15.07
N VAL A 65 12.15 -3.19 16.12
CA VAL A 65 11.48 -1.90 16.10
C VAL A 65 12.03 -1.05 17.26
N GLY A 66 12.92 -0.14 16.95
CA GLY A 66 13.70 0.59 17.94
C GLY A 66 14.54 -0.35 18.82
N LYS A 67 14.32 -0.25 20.13
CA LYS A 67 14.98 -1.13 21.12
C LYS A 67 14.22 -2.43 21.40
N ARG A 68 13.02 -2.57 20.83
CA ARG A 68 12.17 -3.76 21.00
C ARG A 68 12.30 -4.68 19.80
N THR A 69 11.92 -5.93 20.01
CA THR A 69 11.76 -6.91 18.95
C THR A 69 10.30 -7.37 18.98
N LEU A 70 9.62 -7.21 17.87
CA LEU A 70 8.25 -7.69 17.70
C LEU A 70 8.26 -8.95 16.84
N GLU A 71 7.35 -9.86 17.12
CA GLU A 71 7.24 -11.10 16.37
C GLU A 71 6.25 -10.96 15.21
N ALA A 72 6.67 -11.31 14.01
CA ALA A 72 5.81 -11.40 12.84
C ALA A 72 5.36 -12.86 12.65
N ILE A 73 4.06 -13.05 12.54
CA ILE A 73 3.42 -14.32 12.17
C ILE A 73 2.83 -14.13 10.78
N VAL A 74 3.17 -15.03 9.86
CA VAL A 74 2.67 -14.95 8.50
C VAL A 74 1.53 -15.93 8.30
N TYR A 75 0.43 -15.43 7.74
CA TYR A 75 -0.68 -16.23 7.27
C TYR A 75 -0.72 -16.19 5.74
N SER A 76 -1.30 -17.19 5.13
CA SER A 76 -1.59 -17.25 3.70
C SER A 76 -3.08 -17.31 3.47
N CYS A 77 -3.51 -16.80 2.34
CA CYS A 77 -4.88 -16.91 1.86
C CYS A 77 -4.87 -17.28 0.38
N SER A 78 -5.71 -18.23 -0.01
CA SER A 78 -5.91 -18.62 -1.41
C SER A 78 -7.38 -18.44 -1.73
N LEU A 79 -7.70 -17.40 -2.47
CA LEU A 79 -9.08 -17.12 -2.87
C LEU A 79 -9.43 -17.86 -4.18
N PRO A 80 -10.68 -18.34 -4.33
CA PRO A 80 -11.15 -18.88 -5.59
C PRO A 80 -10.98 -17.85 -6.72
N ASN A 81 -10.49 -18.28 -7.88
CA ASN A 81 -10.28 -17.45 -9.08
C ASN A 81 -9.17 -16.39 -8.98
N GLN A 82 -8.31 -16.43 -7.95
CA GLN A 82 -7.10 -15.63 -7.88
C GLN A 82 -5.87 -16.50 -8.18
N ASN A 83 -4.99 -16.01 -9.02
CA ASN A 83 -3.78 -16.73 -9.43
C ASN A 83 -2.51 -16.19 -8.76
N HIS A 84 -2.65 -15.30 -7.78
CA HIS A 84 -1.54 -14.73 -7.04
C HIS A 84 -1.52 -15.25 -5.59
N LYS A 85 -0.33 -15.23 -5.00
CA LYS A 85 -0.15 -15.56 -3.59
C LYS A 85 -0.52 -14.37 -2.72
N VAL A 86 -1.15 -14.63 -1.56
CA VAL A 86 -1.42 -13.61 -0.57
C VAL A 86 -0.79 -14.01 0.75
N PHE A 87 0.00 -13.10 1.31
CA PHE A 87 0.51 -13.18 2.67
C PHE A 87 -0.09 -12.08 3.53
N LEU A 88 -0.49 -12.46 4.75
CA LEU A 88 -0.98 -11.55 5.77
C LEU A 88 0.06 -11.53 6.89
N VAL A 89 0.62 -10.37 7.16
CA VAL A 89 1.63 -10.19 8.22
C VAL A 89 0.94 -9.77 9.51
N GLY A 90 0.95 -10.66 10.49
CA GLY A 90 0.28 -10.47 11.77
C GLY A 90 1.25 -10.17 12.92
N ASN A 91 0.82 -9.26 13.76
CA ASN A 91 1.32 -9.03 15.11
C ASN A 91 0.14 -8.51 15.93
N LYS A 92 -0.15 -9.15 17.06
CA LYS A 92 -1.32 -8.81 17.87
C LYS A 92 -1.28 -7.36 18.38
N HIS A 93 -0.11 -6.89 18.82
CA HIS A 93 0.05 -5.51 19.29
C HIS A 93 -0.23 -4.49 18.18
N CYS A 94 0.22 -4.76 16.95
CA CYS A 94 0.08 -3.81 15.84
C CYS A 94 -1.30 -3.86 15.18
N PHE A 95 -1.90 -5.05 14.98
CA PHE A 95 -3.02 -5.21 14.05
C PHE A 95 -4.31 -5.78 14.66
N ASP A 96 -4.31 -6.20 15.92
CA ASP A 96 -5.53 -6.61 16.61
C ASP A 96 -6.26 -5.37 17.15
N ARG A 97 -6.88 -4.60 16.25
CA ARG A 97 -7.54 -3.32 16.50
C ARG A 97 -8.92 -3.27 15.83
N ASP A 98 -9.80 -2.42 16.34
CA ASP A 98 -11.17 -2.27 15.83
C ASP A 98 -11.22 -1.60 14.45
N THR A 99 -10.25 -0.76 14.15
CA THR A 99 -10.13 -0.04 12.86
C THR A 99 -8.71 -0.16 12.31
N LEU A 100 -8.52 0.17 11.03
CA LEU A 100 -7.21 0.05 10.40
C LEU A 100 -6.21 1.10 10.91
N TYR A 101 -6.64 2.34 11.05
CA TYR A 101 -5.74 3.48 11.31
C TYR A 101 -6.11 4.29 12.55
N GLY A 102 -7.34 4.19 13.04
CA GLY A 102 -7.93 4.94 14.13
C GLY A 102 -9.42 5.16 13.91
N GLY A 103 -10.09 5.79 14.85
CA GLY A 103 -11.51 6.16 14.80
C GLY A 103 -11.68 7.64 14.47
N ALA A 104 -12.16 8.44 15.46
CA ALA A 104 -12.24 9.89 15.33
C ALA A 104 -10.86 10.55 15.22
N GLU A 105 -9.85 9.91 15.80
CA GLU A 105 -8.44 10.29 15.70
C GLU A 105 -7.62 9.06 15.29
N ASP A 106 -6.47 9.31 14.67
CA ASP A 106 -5.50 8.27 14.33
C ASP A 106 -4.93 7.61 15.59
N TYR A 107 -4.59 6.32 15.50
CA TYR A 107 -3.84 5.68 16.58
C TYR A 107 -2.48 6.34 16.78
N THR A 108 -2.16 6.68 18.01
CA THR A 108 -0.91 7.35 18.38
C THR A 108 0.34 6.51 18.08
N ASP A 109 0.18 5.21 17.97
CA ASP A 109 1.24 4.25 17.65
C ASP A 109 1.30 3.84 16.17
N ASN A 110 0.64 4.57 15.26
CA ASN A 110 0.67 4.29 13.83
C ASN A 110 2.09 4.29 13.26
N ALA A 111 2.99 5.14 13.76
CA ALA A 111 4.40 5.09 13.41
C ALA A 111 5.00 3.70 13.65
N GLU A 112 4.88 3.18 14.86
CA GLU A 112 5.41 1.87 15.24
C GLU A 112 4.80 0.74 14.39
N ARG A 113 3.50 0.77 14.20
CA ARG A 113 2.73 -0.24 13.46
C ARG A 113 3.21 -0.40 12.01
N PHE A 114 3.37 0.73 11.30
CA PHE A 114 3.76 0.70 9.88
C PHE A 114 5.28 0.66 9.67
N ILE A 115 6.08 1.06 10.66
CA ILE A 115 7.50 0.73 10.74
C ILE A 115 7.67 -0.79 10.86
N PHE A 116 6.95 -1.43 11.81
CA PHE A 116 6.94 -2.88 11.95
C PHE A 116 6.53 -3.55 10.63
N PHE A 117 5.42 -3.15 10.02
CA PHE A 117 4.92 -3.74 8.79
C PHE A 117 5.94 -3.66 7.66
N SER A 118 6.45 -2.46 7.38
CA SER A 118 7.43 -2.23 6.31
C SER A 118 8.68 -3.09 6.49
N ARG A 119 9.16 -3.20 7.72
CA ARG A 119 10.34 -4.02 8.03
C ARG A 119 10.04 -5.51 7.97
N ALA A 120 8.88 -5.93 8.44
CA ALA A 120 8.43 -7.33 8.36
C ALA A 120 8.28 -7.79 6.90
N VAL A 121 7.84 -6.91 6.00
CA VAL A 121 7.80 -7.19 4.55
C VAL A 121 9.20 -7.47 4.01
N MET A 122 10.21 -6.67 4.37
CA MET A 122 11.58 -6.90 3.95
C MET A 122 12.15 -8.23 4.48
N GLU A 123 11.88 -8.54 5.75
CA GLU A 123 12.26 -9.82 6.36
C GLU A 123 11.56 -11.01 5.69
N LEU A 124 10.28 -10.86 5.31
CA LEU A 124 9.54 -11.88 4.57
C LEU A 124 10.10 -12.09 3.16
N ALA A 125 10.36 -10.99 2.45
CA ALA A 125 10.91 -11.03 1.09
C ALA A 125 12.32 -11.66 1.06
N ALA A 126 13.14 -11.33 2.06
CA ALA A 126 14.49 -11.91 2.21
C ALA A 126 14.50 -13.43 2.43
N ARG A 127 13.42 -13.99 2.96
CA ARG A 127 13.26 -15.43 3.25
C ARG A 127 12.59 -16.21 2.13
N GLN A 128 12.15 -15.52 1.05
CA GLN A 128 11.60 -16.25 -0.09
C GLN A 128 12.71 -17.01 -0.82
N PRO A 129 12.42 -18.22 -1.36
CA PRO A 129 13.42 -19.03 -2.04
C PRO A 129 13.95 -18.35 -3.30
N ASP A 130 13.10 -17.62 -3.99
CA ASP A 130 13.44 -16.92 -5.22
C ASP A 130 13.30 -15.41 -5.01
N PRO A 131 14.21 -14.58 -5.56
CA PRO A 131 14.17 -13.14 -5.45
C PRO A 131 12.95 -12.54 -6.18
N PHE A 132 12.51 -11.38 -5.74
CA PHE A 132 11.57 -10.55 -6.48
C PHE A 132 12.33 -9.61 -7.42
N ASP A 133 11.76 -9.37 -8.61
CA ASP A 133 12.27 -8.38 -9.55
C ASP A 133 11.82 -6.97 -9.15
N ILE A 134 10.57 -6.88 -8.67
CA ILE A 134 9.92 -5.62 -8.29
C ILE A 134 9.31 -5.74 -6.89
N ILE A 135 9.49 -4.68 -6.09
CA ILE A 135 8.77 -4.44 -4.84
C ILE A 135 7.91 -3.19 -5.04
N HIS A 136 6.60 -3.39 -5.12
CA HIS A 136 5.62 -2.35 -5.41
C HIS A 136 4.86 -1.95 -4.15
N CYS A 137 5.10 -0.74 -3.67
CA CYS A 137 4.57 -0.19 -2.43
C CYS A 137 3.44 0.81 -2.71
N HIS A 138 2.48 0.91 -1.80
CA HIS A 138 1.33 1.79 -1.92
C HIS A 138 1.21 2.70 -0.71
N ASP A 139 1.18 4.01 -0.93
CA ASP A 139 1.01 5.09 0.05
C ASP A 139 2.00 5.07 1.23
N TRP A 140 1.80 5.97 2.19
CA TRP A 140 2.72 6.23 3.29
C TRP A 140 2.97 5.00 4.19
N GLN A 141 1.96 4.15 4.35
CA GLN A 141 2.04 2.98 5.23
C GLN A 141 3.10 1.96 4.79
N THR A 142 3.46 1.98 3.51
CA THR A 142 4.47 1.08 2.94
C THR A 142 5.70 1.80 2.42
N SER A 143 5.72 3.12 2.51
CA SER A 143 6.75 3.98 1.94
C SER A 143 8.13 3.82 2.57
N LEU A 144 8.24 3.22 3.76
CA LEU A 144 9.55 2.90 4.34
C LEU A 144 10.21 1.66 3.69
N VAL A 145 9.47 0.83 2.95
CA VAL A 145 10.02 -0.37 2.29
C VAL A 145 11.16 -0.02 1.32
N PRO A 146 11.04 0.95 0.39
CA PRO A 146 12.16 1.38 -0.45
C PRO A 146 13.36 1.90 0.34
N ALA A 147 13.11 2.66 1.43
CA ALA A 147 14.16 3.13 2.30
C ALA A 147 14.89 1.96 3.01
N TYR A 148 14.15 0.99 3.54
CA TYR A 148 14.73 -0.22 4.12
C TYR A 148 15.57 -0.97 3.11
N GLN A 149 15.07 -1.18 1.88
CA GLN A 149 15.80 -1.86 0.82
C GLN A 149 17.17 -1.19 0.57
N LYS A 150 17.20 0.13 0.41
CA LYS A 150 18.43 0.87 0.06
C LYS A 150 19.38 1.04 1.26
N LEU A 151 18.87 1.14 2.49
CA LEU A 151 19.69 1.53 3.65
C LEU A 151 20.10 0.35 4.54
N LEU A 152 19.24 -0.66 4.71
CA LEU A 152 19.50 -1.79 5.61
C LEU A 152 19.62 -3.14 4.91
N TYR A 153 18.94 -3.33 3.78
CA TYR A 153 18.88 -4.63 3.07
C TYR A 153 19.64 -4.65 1.75
N LYS A 154 20.40 -3.62 1.43
CA LYS A 154 21.13 -3.48 0.15
C LYS A 154 22.06 -4.66 -0.18
N SER A 155 22.67 -5.28 0.82
CA SER A 155 23.60 -6.40 0.64
C SER A 155 22.94 -7.79 0.68
N TRP A 156 21.62 -7.86 0.84
CA TRP A 156 20.91 -9.14 0.87
C TRP A 156 20.70 -9.68 -0.55
N PRO A 157 21.19 -10.89 -0.86
CA PRO A 157 21.19 -11.40 -2.23
C PRO A 157 19.80 -11.44 -2.90
N THR A 158 18.75 -11.76 -2.11
CA THR A 158 17.37 -11.84 -2.61
C THR A 158 16.70 -10.47 -2.84
N LEU A 159 17.34 -9.37 -2.40
CA LEU A 159 16.76 -8.01 -2.41
C LEU A 159 17.64 -7.01 -3.15
N SER A 160 18.91 -7.33 -3.41
CA SER A 160 19.89 -6.39 -3.97
C SER A 160 19.55 -5.93 -5.39
N GLU A 161 18.99 -6.82 -6.20
CA GLU A 161 18.66 -6.56 -7.61
C GLU A 161 17.22 -6.11 -7.82
N ALA A 162 16.35 -6.24 -6.80
CA ALA A 162 14.97 -5.81 -6.90
C ALA A 162 14.86 -4.29 -7.12
N ARG A 163 13.92 -3.87 -7.96
CA ARG A 163 13.56 -2.46 -8.13
C ARG A 163 12.32 -2.13 -7.32
N SER A 164 12.30 -0.95 -6.74
CA SER A 164 11.16 -0.48 -5.95
C SER A 164 10.30 0.51 -6.73
N ILE A 165 8.98 0.32 -6.62
CA ILE A 165 7.96 1.26 -7.13
C ILE A 165 7.14 1.74 -5.93
N LEU A 166 6.87 3.04 -5.86
CA LEU A 166 5.93 3.62 -4.93
C LEU A 166 4.74 4.21 -5.69
N THR A 167 3.53 3.74 -5.41
CA THR A 167 2.31 4.39 -5.90
C THR A 167 1.74 5.31 -4.83
N ILE A 168 1.54 6.58 -5.19
CA ILE A 168 0.88 7.59 -4.37
C ILE A 168 -0.58 7.67 -4.82
N HIS A 169 -1.50 7.23 -3.96
CA HIS A 169 -2.95 7.34 -4.21
C HIS A 169 -3.48 8.69 -3.74
N ASN A 170 -2.95 9.20 -2.61
CA ASN A 170 -3.31 10.52 -2.10
C ASN A 170 -2.12 11.13 -1.34
N VAL A 171 -1.50 12.17 -1.92
CA VAL A 171 -0.35 12.86 -1.33
C VAL A 171 -0.67 13.61 -0.04
N GLY A 172 -1.95 13.88 0.24
CA GLY A 172 -2.38 14.51 1.49
C GLY A 172 -2.17 13.64 2.72
N TYR A 173 -2.11 12.31 2.55
CA TYR A 173 -1.81 11.38 3.64
C TYR A 173 -0.34 11.00 3.59
N GLN A 174 0.46 11.56 4.50
CA GLN A 174 1.93 11.49 4.44
C GLN A 174 2.57 10.60 5.49
N GLY A 175 1.83 10.20 6.53
CA GLY A 175 2.43 9.50 7.66
C GLY A 175 3.50 10.38 8.34
N MET A 176 3.04 11.52 8.86
CA MET A 176 3.88 12.47 9.59
C MET A 176 3.84 12.13 11.07
N PHE A 177 5.01 11.91 11.66
CA PHE A 177 5.15 11.47 13.04
C PHE A 177 6.21 12.27 13.78
N TRP A 178 6.22 12.15 15.09
CA TRP A 178 7.20 12.80 15.93
C TRP A 178 8.63 12.39 15.56
N HIS A 179 9.54 13.33 15.53
CA HIS A 179 10.91 13.06 15.08
C HIS A 179 11.63 11.93 15.84
N TRP A 180 11.28 11.70 17.15
CA TRP A 180 11.86 10.57 17.88
C TRP A 180 11.38 9.20 17.43
N ASP A 181 10.28 9.12 16.65
CA ASP A 181 9.87 7.87 16.02
C ASP A 181 10.87 7.39 14.97
N MET A 182 11.79 8.28 14.54
CA MET A 182 12.96 7.90 13.77
C MET A 182 13.77 6.77 14.42
N LEU A 183 13.84 6.73 15.77
CA LEU A 183 14.53 5.68 16.52
C LEU A 183 13.86 4.30 16.33
N LEU A 184 12.56 4.26 16.09
CA LEU A 184 11.82 3.01 15.86
C LEU A 184 12.20 2.37 14.52
N THR A 185 12.59 3.18 13.53
CA THR A 185 12.94 2.69 12.18
C THR A 185 14.23 1.86 12.17
N GLY A 186 15.14 2.10 13.11
CA GLY A 186 16.49 1.53 13.10
C GLY A 186 17.44 2.16 12.08
N PHE A 187 17.00 3.20 11.38
CA PHE A 187 17.90 3.96 10.51
C PHE A 187 18.87 4.82 11.32
N HIS A 188 20.06 5.03 10.77
CA HIS A 188 21.01 5.95 11.36
C HIS A 188 20.46 7.39 11.30
N TRP A 189 20.65 8.18 12.37
CA TRP A 189 20.12 9.55 12.51
C TRP A 189 20.56 10.50 11.39
N LYS A 190 21.67 10.23 10.70
CA LYS A 190 22.12 11.02 9.53
C LYS A 190 21.08 11.11 8.42
N TYR A 191 20.13 10.16 8.34
CA TYR A 191 19.04 10.16 7.36
C TYR A 191 17.86 11.04 7.77
N PHE A 192 17.83 11.51 9.02
CA PHE A 192 16.88 12.51 9.47
C PHE A 192 17.36 13.91 9.09
N ASN A 193 17.19 14.27 7.85
CA ASN A 193 17.55 15.57 7.28
C ASN A 193 16.53 15.96 6.19
N TRP A 194 16.52 17.24 5.83
CA TRP A 194 15.54 17.83 4.92
C TRP A 194 15.51 17.22 3.52
N ARG A 195 16.58 16.59 3.08
CA ARG A 195 16.66 15.91 1.78
C ARG A 195 16.04 14.51 1.81
N GLN A 196 15.84 13.92 2.99
CA GLN A 196 15.45 12.52 3.10
C GLN A 196 14.19 12.31 3.94
N LEU A 197 14.31 12.03 5.25
CA LEU A 197 13.17 11.60 6.07
C LEU A 197 12.54 12.74 6.88
N GLU A 198 13.28 13.82 7.12
CA GLU A 198 12.80 14.96 7.89
C GLU A 198 11.89 15.85 7.05
N PHE A 199 10.79 16.31 7.62
CA PHE A 199 9.84 17.23 7.01
C PHE A 199 9.23 18.14 8.08
N TYR A 200 9.60 19.42 8.07
CA TYR A 200 9.19 20.42 9.08
C TYR A 200 9.36 19.94 10.52
N GLY A 201 10.51 19.34 10.85
CA GLY A 201 10.83 18.83 12.17
C GLY A 201 10.19 17.48 12.52
N GLN A 202 9.48 16.85 11.62
CA GLN A 202 8.82 15.55 11.79
C GLN A 202 9.42 14.47 10.89
N LEU A 203 9.22 13.21 11.26
CA LEU A 203 9.46 12.07 10.39
C LEU A 203 8.30 11.99 9.38
N ASN A 204 8.61 12.00 8.08
CA ASN A 204 7.60 11.85 7.02
C ASN A 204 7.88 10.56 6.24
N MET A 205 7.00 9.57 6.38
CA MET A 205 7.17 8.26 5.76
C MET A 205 6.97 8.30 4.25
N LEU A 206 5.98 9.06 3.76
CA LEU A 206 5.73 9.18 2.32
C LEU A 206 6.94 9.81 1.63
N LYS A 207 7.50 10.86 2.22
CA LYS A 207 8.73 11.50 1.73
C LYS A 207 9.89 10.51 1.62
N ALA A 208 10.08 9.67 2.63
CA ALA A 208 11.09 8.61 2.56
C ALA A 208 10.89 7.70 1.34
N GLY A 209 9.66 7.27 1.09
CA GLY A 209 9.33 6.47 -0.08
C GLY A 209 9.61 7.20 -1.40
N ILE A 210 9.22 8.47 -1.52
CA ILE A 210 9.48 9.30 -2.70
C ILE A 210 10.99 9.42 -2.96
N VAL A 211 11.78 9.61 -1.91
CA VAL A 211 13.25 9.79 -2.04
C VAL A 211 13.95 8.48 -2.41
N PHE A 212 13.52 7.35 -1.88
CA PHE A 212 14.26 6.08 -1.98
C PHE A 212 13.72 5.09 -3.02
N ALA A 213 12.48 5.24 -3.49
CA ALA A 213 11.94 4.37 -4.56
C ALA A 213 12.69 4.58 -5.88
N ASP A 214 12.83 3.52 -6.68
CA ASP A 214 13.43 3.61 -8.01
C ASP A 214 12.48 4.29 -9.00
N GLN A 215 11.17 4.04 -8.88
CA GLN A 215 10.10 4.69 -9.67
C GLN A 215 8.96 5.11 -8.76
N ILE A 216 8.27 6.17 -9.15
CA ILE A 216 7.10 6.69 -8.47
C ILE A 216 5.94 6.68 -9.45
N THR A 217 4.80 6.19 -9.03
CA THR A 217 3.57 6.30 -9.80
C THR A 217 2.47 7.00 -9.01
N THR A 218 1.51 7.55 -9.73
CA THR A 218 0.27 8.07 -9.12
C THR A 218 -0.92 7.78 -10.02
N VAL A 219 -2.12 8.08 -9.54
CA VAL A 219 -3.37 7.52 -10.05
C VAL A 219 -3.92 8.21 -11.32
N SER A 220 -3.27 9.26 -11.83
CA SER A 220 -3.58 9.81 -13.16
C SER A 220 -2.44 10.70 -13.68
N PRO A 221 -2.32 10.90 -15.01
CA PRO A 221 -1.37 11.86 -15.56
C PRO A 221 -1.58 13.29 -15.03
N THR A 222 -2.83 13.75 -14.96
CA THR A 222 -3.17 15.07 -14.41
C THR A 222 -2.75 15.18 -12.95
N TYR A 223 -3.00 14.15 -12.14
CA TYR A 223 -2.62 14.16 -10.74
C TYR A 223 -1.08 14.15 -10.57
N ALA A 224 -0.34 13.51 -11.48
CA ALA A 224 1.12 13.59 -11.49
C ALA A 224 1.62 15.02 -11.69
N GLU A 225 0.94 15.82 -12.49
CA GLU A 225 1.24 17.26 -12.67
C GLU A 225 0.81 18.07 -11.43
N GLU A 226 -0.39 17.84 -10.91
CA GLU A 226 -0.95 18.56 -9.77
C GLU A 226 -0.11 18.44 -8.51
N ILE A 227 0.38 17.23 -8.17
CA ILE A 227 1.17 17.00 -6.96
C ILE A 227 2.58 17.59 -7.03
N GLN A 228 3.05 18.01 -8.20
CA GLN A 228 4.30 18.74 -8.39
C GLN A 228 4.16 20.26 -8.21
N ALA A 229 2.97 20.75 -7.92
CA ALA A 229 2.69 22.17 -7.73
C ALA A 229 1.90 22.41 -6.44
N ALA A 230 2.09 23.59 -5.83
CA ALA A 230 1.27 24.00 -4.69
C ALA A 230 -0.13 24.45 -5.17
N PRO A 231 -1.22 24.14 -4.43
CA PRO A 231 -1.26 23.42 -3.16
C PRO A 231 -1.33 21.89 -3.31
N GLY A 232 -1.37 21.35 -4.53
CA GLY A 232 -1.60 19.95 -4.83
C GLY A 232 -0.58 18.98 -4.20
N GLY A 233 0.70 19.40 -4.09
CA GLY A 233 1.77 18.60 -3.49
C GLY A 233 1.77 18.55 -1.96
N CYS A 234 0.90 19.29 -1.28
CA CYS A 234 0.78 19.30 0.19
C CYS A 234 2.12 19.53 0.89
N GLY A 235 3.01 20.36 0.31
CA GLY A 235 4.36 20.65 0.80
C GLY A 235 5.45 19.69 0.29
N LEU A 236 5.09 18.61 -0.40
CA LEU A 236 6.05 17.68 -1.02
C LEU A 236 6.32 18.00 -2.50
N GLU A 237 5.75 19.06 -3.05
CA GLU A 237 5.91 19.46 -4.45
C GLU A 237 7.38 19.60 -4.87
N GLY A 238 8.24 20.18 -4.03
CA GLY A 238 9.67 20.30 -4.32
C GLY A 238 10.38 18.95 -4.42
N VAL A 239 10.06 18.02 -3.54
CA VAL A 239 10.62 16.65 -3.57
C VAL A 239 10.12 15.88 -4.80
N LEU A 240 8.84 16.06 -5.17
CA LEU A 240 8.25 15.44 -6.36
C LEU A 240 8.81 16.04 -7.65
N GLN A 241 9.08 17.34 -7.70
CA GLN A 241 9.76 17.99 -8.83
C GLN A 241 11.18 17.46 -9.02
N GLU A 242 11.94 17.27 -7.95
CA GLU A 242 13.28 16.64 -8.02
C GLU A 242 13.23 15.22 -8.59
N ARG A 243 12.09 14.55 -8.48
CA ARG A 243 11.85 13.18 -8.96
C ARG A 243 10.89 13.14 -10.17
N ALA A 244 10.70 14.27 -10.87
CA ALA A 244 9.76 14.36 -11.99
C ALA A 244 10.04 13.35 -13.12
N SER A 245 11.32 13.05 -13.39
CA SER A 245 11.71 12.03 -14.39
C SER A 245 11.31 10.61 -14.02
N ASP A 246 11.13 10.35 -12.74
CA ASP A 246 10.79 9.03 -12.20
C ASP A 246 9.30 8.92 -11.82
N LEU A 247 8.54 10.01 -11.98
CA LEU A 247 7.11 10.09 -11.64
C LEU A 247 6.24 9.88 -12.88
N THR A 248 5.35 8.90 -12.82
CA THR A 248 4.41 8.59 -13.90
C THR A 248 2.98 8.51 -13.38
N GLY A 249 2.05 9.19 -14.04
CA GLY A 249 0.62 9.09 -13.77
C GLY A 249 0.00 7.92 -14.55
N ILE A 250 -0.64 6.98 -13.85
CA ILE A 250 -1.32 5.81 -14.43
C ILE A 250 -2.76 5.78 -13.93
N VAL A 251 -3.72 5.88 -14.83
CA VAL A 251 -5.15 5.82 -14.46
C VAL A 251 -5.48 4.44 -13.90
N ASN A 252 -6.16 4.42 -12.76
CA ASN A 252 -6.63 3.16 -12.17
C ASN A 252 -7.60 2.45 -13.11
N GLY A 253 -7.41 1.14 -13.24
CA GLY A 253 -8.42 0.27 -13.85
C GLY A 253 -9.62 0.07 -12.93
N ILE A 254 -10.67 -0.51 -13.48
CA ILE A 254 -11.85 -0.94 -12.74
C ILE A 254 -12.06 -2.44 -12.91
N ASP A 255 -12.62 -3.10 -11.90
CA ASP A 255 -13.10 -4.47 -12.04
C ASP A 255 -14.41 -4.45 -12.83
N THR A 256 -14.32 -4.79 -14.12
CA THR A 256 -15.46 -4.79 -15.04
C THR A 256 -16.47 -5.92 -14.79
N LYS A 257 -16.17 -6.86 -13.91
CA LYS A 257 -17.13 -7.88 -13.45
C LYS A 257 -17.97 -7.34 -12.30
N LEU A 258 -17.32 -6.72 -11.34
CA LEU A 258 -17.98 -6.11 -10.19
C LEU A 258 -18.78 -4.86 -10.61
N TRP A 259 -18.15 -3.96 -11.37
CA TRP A 259 -18.77 -2.73 -11.88
C TRP A 259 -19.40 -2.97 -13.26
N ASN A 260 -20.38 -3.88 -13.32
CA ASN A 260 -21.06 -4.26 -14.57
C ASN A 260 -22.53 -3.82 -14.54
N PRO A 261 -22.88 -2.71 -15.20
CA PRO A 261 -24.26 -2.20 -15.17
C PRO A 261 -25.28 -3.14 -15.82
N LYS A 262 -24.85 -4.19 -16.52
CA LYS A 262 -25.75 -5.22 -17.04
C LYS A 262 -26.18 -6.24 -15.99
N ALA A 263 -25.43 -6.35 -14.88
CA ALA A 263 -25.61 -7.38 -13.85
C ALA A 263 -25.57 -6.83 -12.42
N ASP A 264 -25.49 -5.52 -12.23
CA ASP A 264 -25.38 -4.87 -10.93
C ASP A 264 -26.75 -4.88 -10.23
N GLU A 265 -26.82 -5.62 -9.12
CA GLU A 265 -28.04 -5.80 -8.31
C GLU A 265 -28.49 -4.51 -7.59
N PHE A 266 -27.61 -3.52 -7.48
CA PHE A 266 -27.88 -2.27 -6.76
C PHE A 266 -28.50 -1.18 -7.64
N ILE A 267 -28.47 -1.34 -8.97
CA ILE A 267 -29.10 -0.36 -9.88
C ILE A 267 -30.52 -0.77 -10.24
N PRO A 268 -31.46 0.18 -10.22
CA PRO A 268 -32.89 -0.12 -10.47
C PRO A 268 -33.18 -0.58 -11.91
N CYS A 269 -32.31 -0.28 -12.85
CA CYS A 269 -32.47 -0.66 -14.26
C CYS A 269 -31.09 -0.98 -14.86
N HIS A 270 -30.93 -2.21 -15.32
CA HIS A 270 -29.71 -2.64 -15.97
C HIS A 270 -29.55 -1.98 -17.34
N TYR A 271 -28.32 -1.59 -17.68
CA TYR A 271 -28.02 -0.99 -18.98
C TYR A 271 -26.66 -1.47 -19.54
N GLY A 272 -26.47 -1.21 -20.82
CA GLY A 272 -25.22 -1.50 -21.50
C GLY A 272 -25.08 -0.61 -22.73
N ILE A 273 -23.98 -0.74 -23.46
CA ILE A 273 -23.70 0.08 -24.66
C ILE A 273 -24.78 -0.07 -25.76
N ASP A 274 -25.51 -1.18 -25.76
CA ASP A 274 -26.55 -1.49 -26.73
C ASP A 274 -27.95 -1.07 -26.26
N THR A 275 -28.09 -0.47 -25.07
CA THR A 275 -29.38 -0.04 -24.51
C THR A 275 -29.44 1.48 -24.41
N VAL A 276 -30.51 2.08 -24.95
CA VAL A 276 -30.75 3.53 -24.87
C VAL A 276 -31.62 3.95 -23.69
N SER A 277 -32.10 3.00 -22.88
CA SER A 277 -32.99 3.25 -21.74
C SER A 277 -32.35 4.04 -20.60
N TYR A 278 -31.01 4.02 -20.47
CA TYR A 278 -30.28 4.76 -19.46
C TYR A 278 -30.34 6.27 -19.62
N THR A 279 -30.64 6.78 -20.81
CA THR A 279 -30.75 8.23 -21.07
C THR A 279 -32.01 8.86 -20.48
N HIS A 280 -32.94 8.03 -20.02
CA HIS A 280 -34.24 8.44 -19.51
C HIS A 280 -34.52 7.96 -18.09
N LEU A 281 -33.49 7.50 -17.34
CA LEU A 281 -33.65 7.18 -15.93
C LEU A 281 -33.94 8.49 -15.16
N PRO A 282 -35.13 8.64 -14.56
CA PRO A 282 -35.35 9.78 -13.67
C PRO A 282 -34.37 9.64 -12.49
N LEU A 283 -33.52 10.63 -12.32
CA LEU A 283 -32.70 10.74 -11.10
C LEU A 283 -33.63 10.60 -9.90
N PRO A 284 -33.33 9.71 -8.93
CA PRO A 284 -34.12 9.61 -7.74
C PRO A 284 -34.07 10.95 -7.01
N THR A 285 -35.11 11.76 -7.15
CA THR A 285 -35.27 13.00 -6.40
C THR A 285 -35.68 12.64 -4.97
N LYS A 286 -34.77 12.05 -4.20
CA LYS A 286 -34.90 12.13 -2.75
C LYS A 286 -34.44 13.53 -2.34
N ARG A 287 -35.39 14.42 -2.12
CA ARG A 287 -35.17 15.58 -1.26
C ARG A 287 -34.65 15.03 0.07
N ILE A 288 -33.39 15.29 0.37
CA ILE A 288 -32.87 15.19 1.72
C ILE A 288 -33.44 16.41 2.42
N VAL A 289 -34.44 16.19 3.30
CA VAL A 289 -34.91 17.16 4.27
C VAL A 289 -33.99 17.10 5.47
#